data_1e62776cac7846f3550553834537fdf1
#
_entry.id   1e62776cac7846f3550553834537fdf1
#
_cell.length_a   1.000
_cell.length_b   1.000
_cell.length_c   1.000
_cell.angle_alpha   90.00
_cell.angle_beta   90.00
_cell.angle_gamma   90.00
#
_symmetry.space_group_name_H-M   'P 1'
#
loop_
_entity.id
_entity.type
_entity.pdbx_description
1 polymer ?
#
loop_
_entity_poly.entity_id
_entity_poly.type
_entity_poly.pdbx_seq_one_letter_code
_entity_poly.pdbx_strand_id
1 'polypeptide(L)'
;MWRFGYEREALWRRVIRAKYGVEEGNWCSNPVPGFYGVSLWKTISSGWFTFSCYVQFQIGDGTRVKFWHDVWCGDNPLSTCFLDLFRISNDKEAYVVDLIQFSNGVFFWDLEFLREIHDRESYSLSVFWNVIYKVSLRGIGEDKMRWTLAKSKGFEVSSYYQALLGVCTQSFPWRSIWKQKVPSRVAFFVWIAALGTILTIDNLRKKKVLILDWCYMCKSNGELVDHLLLHCPIVYELCLWCSPCLVSTGRCQRL
;
A
#
# COMPACT_ATOMS: atom_id res chain seq x y z
N MET A 1 -1.43 -4.61 -8.63
CA MET A 1 -2.36 -5.35 -7.77
C MET A 1 -3.80 -5.27 -8.27
N TRP A 2 -4.42 -4.10 -8.40
CA TRP A 2 -5.81 -3.96 -8.89
C TRP A 2 -6.09 -4.72 -10.18
N ARG A 3 -5.31 -4.50 -11.22
CA ARG A 3 -5.44 -5.21 -12.50
C ARG A 3 -5.30 -6.74 -12.38
N PHE A 4 -4.50 -7.22 -11.43
CA PHE A 4 -4.34 -8.65 -11.19
C PHE A 4 -5.65 -9.31 -10.73
N GLY A 5 -6.44 -8.65 -9.93
CA GLY A 5 -7.75 -9.14 -9.50
C GLY A 5 -8.81 -9.13 -10.60
N TYR A 6 -8.70 -8.23 -11.60
CA TYR A 6 -9.69 -8.05 -12.67
C TYR A 6 -9.32 -8.74 -13.99
N GLU A 7 -8.06 -8.63 -14.44
CA GLU A 7 -7.64 -9.09 -15.77
C GLU A 7 -7.26 -10.57 -15.75
N ARG A 8 -8.21 -11.46 -15.55
CA ARG A 8 -7.96 -12.90 -15.33
C ARG A 8 -7.29 -13.57 -16.51
N GLU A 9 -7.68 -13.24 -17.75
CA GLU A 9 -7.23 -13.88 -18.98
C GLU A 9 -5.96 -13.23 -19.57
N ALA A 10 -5.51 -12.13 -19.00
CA ALA A 10 -4.33 -11.42 -19.50
C ALA A 10 -3.07 -12.30 -19.43
N LEU A 11 -2.30 -12.34 -20.52
CA LEU A 11 -1.08 -13.15 -20.64
C LEU A 11 -0.10 -12.88 -19.48
N TRP A 12 0.13 -11.62 -19.15
CA TRP A 12 1.03 -11.24 -18.06
C TRP A 12 0.59 -11.83 -16.71
N ARG A 13 -0.72 -11.89 -16.44
CA ARG A 13 -1.26 -12.48 -15.22
C ARG A 13 -1.07 -14.00 -15.20
N ARG A 14 -1.28 -14.67 -16.35
CA ARG A 14 -1.04 -16.11 -16.49
C ARG A 14 0.42 -16.46 -16.20
N VAL A 15 1.36 -15.65 -16.70
CA VAL A 15 2.80 -15.82 -16.43
C VAL A 15 3.11 -15.66 -14.94
N ILE A 16 2.56 -14.64 -14.29
CA ILE A 16 2.74 -14.43 -12.86
C ILE A 16 2.15 -15.57 -12.04
N ARG A 17 0.94 -16.01 -12.38
CA ARG A 17 0.29 -17.16 -11.74
C ARG A 17 1.11 -18.44 -11.87
N ALA A 18 1.64 -18.72 -13.06
CA ALA A 18 2.48 -19.89 -13.29
C ALA A 18 3.80 -19.84 -12.49
N LYS A 19 4.36 -18.63 -12.30
CA LYS A 19 5.64 -18.47 -11.62
C LYS A 19 5.55 -18.41 -10.09
N TYR A 20 4.51 -17.75 -9.56
CA TYR A 20 4.43 -17.45 -8.12
C TYR A 20 3.24 -18.12 -7.43
N GLY A 21 2.33 -18.72 -8.20
CA GLY A 21 1.05 -19.18 -7.66
C GLY A 21 0.09 -18.02 -7.39
N VAL A 22 -1.02 -18.34 -6.76
CA VAL A 22 -2.04 -17.35 -6.34
C VAL A 22 -2.50 -17.69 -4.93
N GLU A 23 -2.81 -16.66 -4.15
CA GLU A 23 -3.49 -16.81 -2.87
C GLU A 23 -4.93 -17.27 -3.07
N GLU A 24 -5.50 -17.80 -2.02
CA GLU A 24 -6.92 -18.13 -1.96
C GLU A 24 -7.78 -16.92 -2.35
N GLY A 25 -8.87 -17.16 -3.08
CA GLY A 25 -9.68 -16.10 -3.67
C GLY A 25 -9.11 -15.48 -4.96
N ASN A 26 -7.87 -15.77 -5.34
CA ASN A 26 -7.24 -15.28 -6.59
C ASN A 26 -7.15 -13.74 -6.73
N TRP A 27 -7.07 -13.01 -5.63
CA TRP A 27 -6.95 -11.56 -5.64
C TRP A 27 -5.51 -11.09 -5.76
N CYS A 28 -4.56 -11.86 -5.22
CA CYS A 28 -3.12 -11.62 -5.29
C CYS A 28 -2.36 -12.90 -5.60
N SER A 29 -1.09 -12.77 -5.95
CA SER A 29 -0.17 -13.90 -6.03
C SER A 29 0.35 -14.25 -4.64
N ASN A 30 0.78 -15.49 -4.46
CA ASN A 30 1.44 -15.89 -3.22
C ASN A 30 2.63 -14.99 -2.91
N PRO A 31 2.92 -14.75 -1.63
CA PRO A 31 4.11 -14.03 -1.20
C PRO A 31 5.37 -14.77 -1.64
N VAL A 32 6.33 -14.04 -2.18
CA VAL A 32 7.57 -14.63 -2.67
C VAL A 32 8.64 -14.54 -1.58
N PRO A 33 9.01 -15.64 -0.93
CA PRO A 33 10.07 -15.64 0.06
C PRO A 33 11.45 -15.42 -0.58
N GLY A 34 12.40 -14.87 0.20
CA GLY A 34 13.81 -14.75 -0.16
C GLY A 34 14.27 -13.35 -0.58
N PHE A 35 15.55 -13.10 -0.32
CA PHE A 35 16.19 -11.79 -0.56
C PHE A 35 16.74 -11.62 -1.99
N TYR A 36 16.90 -12.72 -2.75
CA TYR A 36 17.53 -12.70 -4.07
C TYR A 36 16.52 -12.58 -5.21
N GLY A 37 16.85 -11.71 -6.15
CA GLY A 37 16.07 -11.45 -7.36
C GLY A 37 15.07 -10.31 -7.20
N VAL A 38 15.47 -9.10 -7.63
CA VAL A 38 14.60 -7.92 -7.67
C VAL A 38 13.65 -8.06 -8.86
N SER A 39 12.61 -8.88 -8.72
CA SER A 39 11.52 -8.87 -9.67
C SER A 39 10.57 -7.73 -9.33
N LEU A 40 10.22 -6.92 -10.31
CA LEU A 40 9.23 -5.85 -10.16
C LEU A 40 7.93 -6.37 -9.51
N TRP A 41 7.50 -7.56 -9.88
CA TRP A 41 6.29 -8.18 -9.32
C TRP A 41 6.44 -8.51 -7.84
N LYS A 42 7.62 -8.94 -7.40
CA LYS A 42 7.88 -9.20 -5.98
C LYS A 42 7.67 -7.94 -5.12
N THR A 43 8.19 -6.81 -5.58
CA THR A 43 7.99 -5.51 -4.91
C THR A 43 6.52 -5.07 -4.95
N ILE A 44 5.81 -5.31 -6.05
CA ILE A 44 4.38 -5.00 -6.16
C ILE A 44 3.57 -5.87 -5.21
N SER A 45 3.77 -7.19 -5.21
CA SER A 45 2.99 -8.13 -4.39
C SER A 45 3.23 -7.95 -2.89
N SER A 46 4.44 -7.56 -2.46
CA SER A 46 4.72 -7.28 -1.05
C SER A 46 3.87 -6.13 -0.47
N GLY A 47 3.37 -5.23 -1.31
CA GLY A 47 2.46 -4.17 -0.92
C GLY A 47 1.00 -4.60 -0.78
N TRP A 48 0.65 -5.87 -0.98
CA TRP A 48 -0.75 -6.34 -0.94
C TRP A 48 -1.42 -6.07 0.40
N PHE A 49 -0.74 -6.36 1.50
CA PHE A 49 -1.28 -6.14 2.84
C PHE A 49 -1.76 -4.69 3.06
N THR A 50 -0.94 -3.71 2.70
CA THR A 50 -1.31 -2.28 2.80
C THR A 50 -2.39 -1.90 1.80
N PHE A 51 -2.35 -2.48 0.58
CA PHE A 51 -3.31 -2.20 -0.46
C PHE A 51 -4.71 -2.74 -0.13
N SER A 52 -4.79 -3.95 0.41
CA SER A 52 -6.05 -4.61 0.76
C SER A 52 -6.84 -3.85 1.83
N CYS A 53 -6.18 -3.08 2.70
CA CYS A 53 -6.86 -2.22 3.67
C CYS A 53 -7.79 -1.17 3.03
N TYR A 54 -7.59 -0.86 1.75
CA TYR A 54 -8.42 0.11 1.00
C TYR A 54 -9.33 -0.57 -0.02
N VAL A 55 -9.47 -1.89 0.06
CA VAL A 55 -10.31 -2.68 -0.84
C VAL A 55 -11.51 -3.23 -0.07
N GLN A 56 -12.69 -3.06 -0.64
CA GLN A 56 -13.90 -3.78 -0.25
C GLN A 56 -14.27 -4.74 -1.38
N PHE A 57 -14.94 -5.83 -1.02
CA PHE A 57 -15.41 -6.79 -2.00
C PHE A 57 -16.92 -6.67 -2.19
N GLN A 58 -17.32 -6.63 -3.44
CA GLN A 58 -18.72 -6.73 -3.83
C GLN A 58 -18.99 -8.17 -4.22
N ILE A 59 -19.87 -8.83 -3.51
CA ILE A 59 -20.22 -10.22 -3.75
C ILE A 59 -21.06 -10.33 -5.02
N GLY A 60 -20.63 -11.24 -5.88
CA GLY A 60 -21.39 -11.73 -7.03
C GLY A 60 -21.88 -13.15 -6.76
N ASP A 61 -21.06 -14.15 -7.11
CA ASP A 61 -21.31 -15.57 -6.83
C ASP A 61 -20.74 -16.04 -5.47
N GLY A 62 -19.91 -15.23 -4.82
CA GLY A 62 -19.32 -15.50 -3.52
C GLY A 62 -18.19 -16.54 -3.50
N THR A 63 -17.73 -16.96 -4.68
CA THR A 63 -16.70 -18.02 -4.79
C THR A 63 -15.29 -17.58 -4.43
N ARG A 64 -15.04 -16.28 -4.31
CA ARG A 64 -13.72 -15.71 -4.10
C ARG A 64 -13.58 -14.89 -2.83
N VAL A 65 -14.66 -14.58 -2.16
CA VAL A 65 -14.70 -13.73 -0.98
C VAL A 65 -14.81 -14.60 0.26
N LYS A 66 -13.83 -14.51 1.16
CA LYS A 66 -13.86 -15.17 2.46
C LYS A 66 -14.84 -14.47 3.37
N PHE A 67 -15.77 -15.24 3.94
CA PHE A 67 -16.85 -14.70 4.75
C PHE A 67 -16.36 -13.90 5.96
N TRP A 68 -15.43 -14.44 6.73
CA TRP A 68 -14.95 -13.84 7.96
C TRP A 68 -13.80 -12.83 7.77
N HIS A 69 -12.93 -13.05 6.79
CA HIS A 69 -11.67 -12.34 6.68
C HIS A 69 -11.70 -11.16 5.72
N ASP A 70 -12.54 -11.23 4.70
CA ASP A 70 -12.63 -10.17 3.70
C ASP A 70 -13.63 -9.07 4.10
N VAL A 71 -13.37 -7.85 3.64
CA VAL A 71 -14.27 -6.71 3.87
C VAL A 71 -15.31 -6.68 2.76
N TRP A 72 -16.47 -7.26 2.99
CA TRP A 72 -17.57 -7.27 2.03
C TRP A 72 -18.88 -6.65 2.56
N CYS A 73 -19.03 -6.58 3.88
CA CYS A 73 -20.13 -5.90 4.54
C CYS A 73 -19.59 -4.97 5.64
N GLY A 74 -19.84 -3.66 5.53
CA GLY A 74 -19.29 -2.68 6.45
C GLY A 74 -17.86 -2.26 6.11
N ASP A 75 -17.15 -1.70 7.09
CA ASP A 75 -15.82 -1.10 6.92
C ASP A 75 -14.67 -2.00 7.39
N ASN A 76 -14.97 -3.05 8.12
CA ASN A 76 -14.00 -3.99 8.68
C ASN A 76 -14.42 -5.44 8.43
N PRO A 77 -13.48 -6.40 8.47
CA PRO A 77 -13.78 -7.83 8.40
C PRO A 77 -14.72 -8.26 9.54
N LEU A 78 -15.63 -9.21 9.25
CA LEU A 78 -16.55 -9.75 10.25
C LEU A 78 -15.82 -10.40 11.43
N SER A 79 -14.67 -11.03 11.19
CA SER A 79 -13.84 -11.63 12.25
C SER A 79 -13.36 -10.62 13.29
N THR A 80 -13.17 -9.35 12.91
CA THR A 80 -12.77 -8.28 13.84
C THR A 80 -13.97 -7.64 14.53
N CYS A 81 -15.07 -7.47 13.80
CA CYS A 81 -16.29 -6.87 14.35
C CYS A 81 -17.03 -7.81 15.32
N PHE A 82 -17.00 -9.11 15.04
CA PHE A 82 -17.73 -10.14 15.77
C PHE A 82 -16.80 -11.27 16.22
N LEU A 83 -15.76 -10.92 16.96
CA LEU A 83 -14.72 -11.84 17.39
C LEU A 83 -15.25 -13.05 18.17
N ASP A 84 -16.27 -12.85 18.99
CA ASP A 84 -16.88 -13.92 19.80
C ASP A 84 -17.58 -14.95 18.91
N LEU A 85 -18.33 -14.51 17.90
CA LEU A 85 -18.98 -15.39 16.93
C LEU A 85 -17.97 -16.08 16.02
N PHE A 86 -16.93 -15.36 15.60
CA PHE A 86 -15.84 -15.93 14.81
C PHE A 86 -15.11 -17.06 15.55
N ARG A 87 -14.89 -16.92 16.88
CA ARG A 87 -14.22 -17.96 17.68
C ARG A 87 -15.01 -19.26 17.72
N ILE A 88 -16.33 -19.18 17.76
CA ILE A 88 -17.22 -20.34 17.81
C ILE A 88 -17.72 -20.81 16.46
N SER A 89 -17.38 -20.12 15.37
CA SER A 89 -17.71 -20.56 14.01
C SER A 89 -17.03 -21.90 13.69
N ASN A 90 -17.78 -22.82 13.09
CA ASN A 90 -17.30 -24.13 12.66
C ASN A 90 -16.26 -23.98 11.53
N ASP A 91 -16.58 -23.20 10.52
CA ASP A 91 -15.68 -22.91 9.40
C ASP A 91 -15.27 -21.44 9.38
N LYS A 92 -14.00 -21.21 9.73
CA LYS A 92 -13.40 -19.87 9.79
C LYS A 92 -12.88 -19.39 8.45
N GLU A 93 -12.57 -20.31 7.55
CA GLU A 93 -11.99 -20.03 6.24
C GLU A 93 -13.03 -20.14 5.11
N ALA A 94 -14.31 -20.38 5.45
CA ALA A 94 -15.39 -20.51 4.48
C ALA A 94 -15.50 -19.34 3.52
N TYR A 95 -15.77 -19.63 2.27
CA TYR A 95 -16.16 -18.63 1.30
C TYR A 95 -17.63 -18.27 1.46
N VAL A 96 -18.02 -17.11 0.97
CA VAL A 96 -19.42 -16.66 1.05
C VAL A 96 -20.37 -17.65 0.37
N VAL A 97 -19.95 -18.25 -0.74
CA VAL A 97 -20.75 -19.26 -1.47
C VAL A 97 -21.06 -20.50 -0.63
N ASP A 98 -20.13 -20.90 0.24
CA ASP A 98 -20.28 -22.11 1.07
C ASP A 98 -21.32 -21.94 2.18
N LEU A 99 -21.60 -20.69 2.55
CA LEU A 99 -22.51 -20.31 3.64
C LEU A 99 -23.85 -19.75 3.15
N ILE A 100 -24.11 -19.77 1.85
CA ILE A 100 -25.37 -19.31 1.27
C ILE A 100 -26.12 -20.49 0.69
N GLN A 101 -27.37 -20.66 1.14
CA GLN A 101 -28.31 -21.55 0.50
C GLN A 101 -29.42 -20.78 -0.20
N PHE A 102 -29.79 -21.24 -1.39
CA PHE A 102 -30.90 -20.69 -2.16
C PHE A 102 -32.08 -21.68 -2.13
N SER A 103 -33.22 -21.24 -1.61
CA SER A 103 -34.44 -21.99 -1.64
C SER A 103 -35.61 -21.09 -2.06
N ASN A 104 -36.38 -21.52 -3.04
CA ASN A 104 -37.57 -20.80 -3.55
C ASN A 104 -37.30 -19.32 -3.95
N GLY A 105 -36.11 -19.01 -4.45
CA GLY A 105 -35.75 -17.66 -4.86
C GLY A 105 -35.36 -16.72 -3.71
N VAL A 106 -35.28 -17.23 -2.51
CA VAL A 106 -34.81 -16.54 -1.30
C VAL A 106 -33.49 -17.16 -0.88
N PHE A 107 -32.53 -16.33 -0.48
CA PHE A 107 -31.27 -16.81 0.08
C PHE A 107 -31.33 -16.86 1.59
N PHE A 108 -30.66 -17.86 2.15
CA PHE A 108 -30.49 -18.04 3.60
C PHE A 108 -29.01 -18.19 3.90
N TRP A 109 -28.60 -17.68 5.04
CA TRP A 109 -27.27 -17.92 5.58
C TRP A 109 -27.28 -19.21 6.39
N ASP A 110 -26.42 -20.15 6.01
CA ASP A 110 -26.20 -21.41 6.70
C ASP A 110 -24.88 -21.34 7.49
N LEU A 111 -25.00 -20.84 8.71
CA LEU A 111 -23.87 -20.64 9.60
C LEU A 111 -23.94 -21.63 10.74
N GLU A 112 -22.99 -22.54 10.81
CA GLU A 112 -22.88 -23.50 11.91
C GLU A 112 -21.90 -22.98 12.97
N PHE A 113 -22.29 -23.12 14.22
CA PHE A 113 -21.47 -22.81 15.37
C PHE A 113 -21.12 -24.08 16.14
N LEU A 114 -19.89 -24.17 16.68
CA LEU A 114 -19.35 -25.31 17.41
C LEU A 114 -20.14 -25.60 18.72
N ARG A 115 -20.85 -24.64 19.25
CA ARG A 115 -21.69 -24.75 20.45
C ARG A 115 -22.90 -23.83 20.35
N GLU A 116 -23.86 -24.05 21.22
CA GLU A 116 -24.99 -23.14 21.41
C GLU A 116 -24.51 -21.76 21.85
N ILE A 117 -25.22 -20.74 21.39
CA ILE A 117 -24.93 -19.34 21.66
C ILE A 117 -25.42 -18.99 23.04
N HIS A 118 -24.54 -18.44 23.87
CA HIS A 118 -24.91 -18.00 25.22
C HIS A 118 -25.72 -16.69 25.19
N ASP A 119 -26.51 -16.44 26.23
CA ASP A 119 -27.31 -15.21 26.37
C ASP A 119 -26.50 -13.93 26.20
N ARG A 120 -25.26 -13.94 26.64
CA ARG A 120 -24.32 -12.79 26.49
C ARG A 120 -24.00 -12.48 25.03
N GLU A 121 -24.04 -13.48 24.15
CA GLU A 121 -23.73 -13.39 22.74
C GLU A 121 -24.96 -13.08 21.88
N SER A 122 -26.16 -13.22 22.45
CA SER A 122 -27.43 -13.04 21.73
C SER A 122 -27.59 -11.63 21.14
N TYR A 123 -27.16 -10.61 21.86
CA TYR A 123 -27.16 -9.25 21.34
C TYR A 123 -26.19 -9.10 20.15
N SER A 124 -24.96 -9.60 20.29
CA SER A 124 -23.96 -9.59 19.22
C SER A 124 -24.47 -10.33 17.98
N LEU A 125 -25.14 -11.47 18.17
CA LEU A 125 -25.73 -12.24 17.10
C LEU A 125 -26.85 -11.46 16.38
N SER A 126 -27.72 -10.76 17.12
CA SER A 126 -28.80 -9.97 16.51
C SER A 126 -28.25 -8.82 15.64
N VAL A 127 -27.19 -8.15 16.10
CA VAL A 127 -26.49 -7.10 15.34
C VAL A 127 -25.81 -7.70 14.10
N PHE A 128 -25.16 -8.85 14.27
CA PHE A 128 -24.50 -9.58 13.17
C PHE A 128 -25.50 -9.92 12.05
N TRP A 129 -26.65 -10.51 12.37
CA TRP A 129 -27.69 -10.80 11.37
C TRP A 129 -28.17 -9.53 10.67
N ASN A 130 -28.38 -8.45 11.39
CA ASN A 130 -28.76 -7.16 10.80
C ASN A 130 -27.71 -6.64 9.82
N VAL A 131 -26.43 -6.89 10.07
CA VAL A 131 -25.32 -6.44 9.18
C VAL A 131 -25.31 -7.26 7.90
N ILE A 132 -25.33 -8.59 8.00
CA ILE A 132 -25.21 -9.45 6.80
C ILE A 132 -26.46 -9.44 5.92
N TYR A 133 -27.67 -9.34 6.51
CA TYR A 133 -28.91 -9.24 5.72
C TYR A 133 -29.15 -7.87 5.06
N LYS A 134 -28.40 -6.82 5.45
CA LYS A 134 -28.42 -5.54 4.73
C LYS A 134 -27.73 -5.61 3.37
N VAL A 135 -26.86 -6.58 3.17
CA VAL A 135 -26.15 -6.73 1.91
C VAL A 135 -27.07 -7.43 0.91
N SER A 136 -27.41 -6.74 -0.17
CA SER A 136 -28.20 -7.33 -1.25
C SER A 136 -27.30 -8.26 -2.08
N LEU A 137 -27.40 -9.55 -1.80
CA LEU A 137 -26.71 -10.58 -2.55
C LEU A 137 -27.54 -10.89 -3.81
N ARG A 138 -26.93 -10.71 -4.97
CA ARG A 138 -27.59 -11.01 -6.23
C ARG A 138 -27.41 -12.46 -6.67
N GLY A 139 -26.39 -13.15 -6.12
CA GLY A 139 -26.06 -14.55 -6.47
C GLY A 139 -25.68 -14.77 -7.94
N ILE A 140 -25.53 -13.70 -8.70
CA ILE A 140 -25.29 -13.72 -10.15
C ILE A 140 -24.10 -12.80 -10.46
N GLY A 141 -23.16 -13.34 -11.24
CA GLY A 141 -21.98 -12.63 -11.70
C GLY A 141 -20.76 -12.85 -10.82
N GLU A 142 -19.64 -12.34 -11.23
CA GLU A 142 -18.37 -12.50 -10.54
C GLU A 142 -18.21 -11.53 -9.37
N ASP A 143 -17.49 -11.98 -8.35
CA ASP A 143 -17.06 -11.12 -7.25
C ASP A 143 -16.12 -10.02 -7.74
N LYS A 144 -16.25 -8.82 -7.21
CA LYS A 144 -15.51 -7.63 -7.66
C LYS A 144 -14.87 -6.89 -6.49
N MET A 145 -13.66 -6.37 -6.71
CA MET A 145 -13.06 -5.41 -5.80
C MET A 145 -13.69 -4.03 -5.98
N ARG A 146 -13.90 -3.32 -4.87
CA ARG A 146 -14.29 -1.91 -4.81
C ARG A 146 -13.19 -1.12 -4.13
N TRP A 147 -12.84 0.02 -4.71
CA TRP A 147 -11.89 0.94 -4.13
C TRP A 147 -12.59 1.89 -3.17
N THR A 148 -12.12 1.97 -1.91
CA THR A 148 -12.80 2.76 -0.87
C THR A 148 -12.46 4.24 -0.91
N LEU A 149 -11.26 4.60 -1.39
CA LEU A 149 -10.75 5.97 -1.36
C LEU A 149 -11.27 6.87 -2.48
N ALA A 150 -11.90 6.33 -3.52
CA ALA A 150 -12.42 7.10 -4.62
C ALA A 150 -13.95 7.04 -4.69
N LYS A 151 -14.59 8.16 -4.98
CA LYS A 151 -16.05 8.24 -5.17
C LYS A 151 -16.54 7.39 -6.35
N SER A 152 -15.71 7.22 -7.37
CA SER A 152 -15.97 6.41 -8.58
C SER A 152 -16.01 4.92 -8.32
N LYS A 153 -15.64 4.45 -7.10
CA LYS A 153 -15.51 3.03 -6.70
C LYS A 153 -14.51 2.23 -7.56
N GLY A 154 -13.85 2.86 -8.50
CA GLY A 154 -12.74 2.34 -9.29
C GLY A 154 -11.40 2.75 -8.69
N PHE A 155 -10.35 1.97 -8.97
CA PHE A 155 -9.00 2.26 -8.47
C PHE A 155 -8.40 3.49 -9.16
N GLU A 156 -7.93 4.45 -8.36
CA GLU A 156 -7.19 5.61 -8.79
C GLU A 156 -5.80 5.62 -8.14
N VAL A 157 -4.75 5.65 -8.95
CA VAL A 157 -3.36 5.65 -8.47
C VAL A 157 -3.09 6.86 -7.57
N SER A 158 -3.65 8.02 -7.89
CA SER A 158 -3.51 9.26 -7.12
C SER A 158 -4.06 9.12 -5.70
N SER A 159 -5.24 8.49 -5.54
CA SER A 159 -5.86 8.29 -4.23
C SER A 159 -5.04 7.32 -3.35
N TYR A 160 -4.50 6.26 -3.95
CA TYR A 160 -3.63 5.33 -3.23
C TYR A 160 -2.30 5.98 -2.84
N TYR A 161 -1.70 6.73 -3.74
CA TYR A 161 -0.46 7.47 -3.45
C TYR A 161 -0.65 8.46 -2.29
N GLN A 162 -1.75 9.20 -2.29
CA GLN A 162 -2.09 10.11 -1.19
C GLN A 162 -2.29 9.37 0.14
N ALA A 163 -2.95 8.20 0.11
CA ALA A 163 -3.14 7.39 1.30
C ALA A 163 -1.82 6.84 1.86
N LEU A 164 -0.89 6.44 0.99
CA LEU A 164 0.45 5.98 1.41
C LEU A 164 1.31 7.10 1.99
N LEU A 165 1.19 8.33 1.47
CA LEU A 165 1.92 9.47 2.03
C LEU A 165 1.43 9.82 3.44
N GLY A 166 0.24 9.35 3.83
CA GLY A 166 -0.43 9.77 5.05
C GLY A 166 -0.72 11.27 5.04
N VAL A 167 -1.16 11.78 6.15
CA VAL A 167 -1.21 13.22 6.38
C VAL A 167 0.22 13.67 6.71
N CYS A 168 1.08 13.71 5.70
CA CYS A 168 2.38 14.35 5.83
C CYS A 168 2.12 15.84 6.05
N THR A 169 2.08 16.26 7.30
CA THR A 169 1.96 17.66 7.72
C THR A 169 3.20 18.48 7.35
N GLN A 170 4.27 17.83 6.93
CA GLN A 170 5.42 18.51 6.35
C GLN A 170 5.14 18.84 4.88
N SER A 171 4.77 20.09 4.67
CA SER A 171 4.67 20.70 3.34
C SER A 171 6.04 20.66 2.67
N PHE A 172 6.32 19.59 1.92
CA PHE A 172 7.54 19.50 1.13
C PHE A 172 7.52 20.60 0.05
N PRO A 173 8.54 21.43 -0.07
CA PRO A 173 8.54 22.62 -0.94
C PRO A 173 8.77 22.27 -2.43
N TRP A 174 8.04 21.26 -2.97
CA TRP A 174 8.19 20.81 -4.35
C TRP A 174 7.98 21.91 -5.38
N ARG A 175 7.07 22.87 -5.09
CA ARG A 175 6.83 23.99 -5.99
C ARG A 175 8.03 24.92 -6.10
N SER A 176 8.75 25.15 -5.00
CA SER A 176 9.95 25.98 -4.98
C SER A 176 11.08 25.35 -5.78
N ILE A 177 11.20 24.04 -5.76
CA ILE A 177 12.24 23.31 -6.50
C ILE A 177 11.94 23.29 -8.01
N TRP A 178 10.70 22.96 -8.41
CA TRP A 178 10.36 22.72 -9.82
C TRP A 178 9.94 23.97 -10.59
N LYS A 179 9.57 25.06 -9.91
CA LYS A 179 9.23 26.33 -10.56
C LYS A 179 10.46 27.17 -10.95
N GLN A 180 11.63 26.85 -10.41
CA GLN A 180 12.85 27.58 -10.72
C GLN A 180 13.30 27.30 -12.16
N LYS A 181 13.82 28.34 -12.83
CA LYS A 181 14.39 28.23 -14.17
C LYS A 181 15.83 27.66 -14.11
N VAL A 182 15.99 26.50 -13.49
CA VAL A 182 17.27 25.79 -13.40
C VAL A 182 17.22 24.54 -14.28
N PRO A 183 18.37 24.02 -14.71
CA PRO A 183 18.42 22.76 -15.45
C PRO A 183 17.71 21.64 -14.67
N SER A 184 16.94 20.81 -15.36
CA SER A 184 16.17 19.72 -14.75
C SER A 184 17.00 18.77 -13.88
N ARG A 185 18.28 18.56 -14.25
CA ARG A 185 19.22 17.75 -13.45
C ARG A 185 19.51 18.37 -12.08
N VAL A 186 19.62 19.70 -12.01
CA VAL A 186 19.84 20.43 -10.76
C VAL A 186 18.57 20.37 -9.90
N ALA A 187 17.40 20.64 -10.49
CA ALA A 187 16.13 20.52 -9.79
C ALA A 187 15.92 19.10 -9.22
N PHE A 188 16.24 18.07 -10.00
CA PHE A 188 16.16 16.67 -9.56
C PHE A 188 17.14 16.38 -8.41
N PHE A 189 18.40 16.84 -8.51
CA PHE A 189 19.36 16.69 -7.42
C PHE A 189 18.89 17.36 -6.13
N VAL A 190 18.42 18.60 -6.20
CA VAL A 190 17.88 19.33 -5.03
C VAL A 190 16.68 18.59 -4.45
N TRP A 191 15.82 18.02 -5.29
CA TRP A 191 14.67 17.24 -4.86
C TRP A 191 15.07 15.98 -4.09
N ILE A 192 16.00 15.16 -4.62
CA ILE A 192 16.50 13.96 -3.92
C ILE A 192 17.32 14.30 -2.67
N ALA A 193 18.02 15.44 -2.67
CA ALA A 193 18.72 15.94 -1.49
C ALA A 193 17.75 16.34 -0.38
N ALA A 194 16.70 17.09 -0.72
CA ALA A 194 15.65 17.49 0.23
C ALA A 194 14.86 16.29 0.78
N LEU A 195 14.77 15.19 0.02
CA LEU A 195 14.22 13.91 0.51
C LEU A 195 15.22 13.11 1.37
N GLY A 196 16.46 13.58 1.54
CA GLY A 196 17.49 12.86 2.28
C GLY A 196 17.97 11.56 1.62
N THR A 197 17.74 11.38 0.30
CA THR A 197 17.97 10.12 -0.41
C THR A 197 19.22 10.12 -1.28
N ILE A 198 20.00 11.20 -1.29
CA ILE A 198 21.30 11.22 -1.99
C ILE A 198 22.29 10.22 -1.38
N LEU A 199 23.26 9.81 -2.18
CA LEU A 199 24.27 8.81 -1.79
C LEU A 199 25.32 9.42 -0.85
N THR A 200 24.90 9.73 0.38
CA THR A 200 25.81 10.08 1.48
C THR A 200 26.32 8.82 2.18
N ILE A 201 27.42 8.94 2.92
CA ILE A 201 27.97 7.82 3.69
C ILE A 201 26.94 7.26 4.66
N ASP A 202 26.12 8.09 5.31
CA ASP A 202 25.03 7.65 6.17
C ASP A 202 24.01 6.78 5.42
N ASN A 203 23.59 7.19 4.23
CA ASN A 203 22.65 6.41 3.41
C ASN A 203 23.28 5.11 2.89
N LEU A 204 24.56 5.10 2.60
CA LEU A 204 25.30 3.89 2.23
C LEU A 204 25.46 2.94 3.43
N ARG A 205 25.67 3.46 4.65
CA ARG A 205 25.68 2.66 5.88
C ARG A 205 24.32 2.03 6.16
N LYS A 206 23.23 2.77 6.03
CA LYS A 206 21.86 2.23 6.14
C LYS A 206 21.64 1.08 5.15
N LYS A 207 22.26 1.14 3.97
CA LYS A 207 22.22 0.07 2.95
C LYS A 207 23.28 -1.02 3.18
N LYS A 208 24.06 -0.96 4.26
CA LYS A 208 25.16 -1.90 4.58
C LYS A 208 26.24 -2.00 3.50
N VAL A 209 26.46 -0.93 2.74
CA VAL A 209 27.49 -0.86 1.67
C VAL A 209 28.82 -0.33 2.21
N LEU A 210 28.80 0.61 3.17
CA LEU A 210 29.97 1.20 3.79
C LEU A 210 29.89 1.17 5.31
N ILE A 211 31.05 1.14 5.96
CA ILE A 211 31.18 1.11 7.45
C ILE A 211 31.71 2.45 7.98
N LEU A 212 32.34 3.27 7.13
CA LEU A 212 32.94 4.56 7.52
C LEU A 212 31.88 5.52 8.05
N ASP A 213 32.29 6.42 8.95
CA ASP A 213 31.39 7.34 9.67
C ASP A 213 31.83 8.80 9.64
N TRP A 214 32.63 9.20 8.69
CA TRP A 214 33.06 10.59 8.55
C TRP A 214 32.81 11.15 7.16
N CYS A 215 32.58 12.45 7.10
CA CYS A 215 32.48 13.19 5.85
C CYS A 215 33.76 13.09 5.06
N TYR A 216 33.67 12.65 3.79
CA TYR A 216 34.83 12.52 2.92
C TYR A 216 35.54 13.86 2.67
N MET A 217 34.80 14.97 2.65
CA MET A 217 35.33 16.30 2.39
C MET A 217 36.13 16.86 3.59
N CYS A 218 35.49 16.94 4.78
CA CYS A 218 36.13 17.57 5.95
C CYS A 218 36.79 16.58 6.92
N LYS A 219 36.51 15.30 6.82
CA LYS A 219 37.04 14.21 7.67
C LYS A 219 36.77 14.36 9.18
N SER A 220 35.90 15.29 9.56
CA SER A 220 35.69 15.66 10.97
C SER A 220 34.37 15.16 11.54
N ASN A 221 33.30 15.15 10.76
CA ASN A 221 31.95 14.81 11.21
C ASN A 221 31.32 13.75 10.31
N GLY A 222 30.23 13.11 10.79
CA GLY A 222 29.45 12.18 9.97
C GLY A 222 28.89 12.84 8.71
N GLU A 223 28.89 12.11 7.60
CA GLU A 223 28.38 12.63 6.33
C GLU A 223 26.87 12.41 6.23
N LEU A 224 26.13 13.33 6.81
CA LEU A 224 24.70 13.51 6.61
C LEU A 224 24.45 14.42 5.39
N VAL A 225 23.24 14.38 4.84
CA VAL A 225 22.83 15.27 3.75
C VAL A 225 22.97 16.73 4.17
N ASP A 226 22.48 17.10 5.34
CA ASP A 226 22.54 18.47 5.88
C ASP A 226 23.98 18.90 6.15
N HIS A 227 24.82 17.99 6.71
CA HIS A 227 26.24 18.30 6.90
C HIS A 227 26.91 18.57 5.57
N LEU A 228 26.76 17.67 4.60
CA LEU A 228 27.44 17.80 3.30
C LEU A 228 27.04 19.06 2.54
N LEU A 229 25.76 19.42 2.55
CA LEU A 229 25.24 20.53 1.73
C LEU A 229 25.20 21.87 2.44
N LEU A 230 25.10 21.91 3.78
CA LEU A 230 24.88 23.14 4.54
C LEU A 230 25.98 23.43 5.57
N HIS A 231 26.57 22.40 6.18
CA HIS A 231 27.39 22.55 7.37
C HIS A 231 28.86 22.11 7.20
N CYS A 232 29.22 21.51 6.06
CA CYS A 232 30.60 21.11 5.79
C CYS A 232 31.46 22.37 5.52
N PRO A 233 32.52 22.64 6.31
CA PRO A 233 33.32 23.84 6.16
C PRO A 233 33.97 23.93 4.75
N ILE A 234 34.48 22.82 4.24
CA ILE A 234 35.10 22.77 2.93
C ILE A 234 34.13 23.05 1.79
N VAL A 235 32.90 22.47 1.88
CA VAL A 235 31.86 22.72 0.88
C VAL A 235 31.40 24.18 0.95
N TYR A 236 31.29 24.74 2.14
CA TYR A 236 30.95 26.14 2.33
C TYR A 236 31.98 27.08 1.69
N GLU A 237 33.27 26.87 1.90
CA GLU A 237 34.33 27.62 1.27
C GLU A 237 34.30 27.51 -0.27
N LEU A 238 34.07 26.28 -0.79
CA LEU A 238 33.93 26.06 -2.22
C LEU A 238 32.73 26.84 -2.81
N CYS A 239 31.60 26.88 -2.12
CA CYS A 239 30.44 27.66 -2.52
C CYS A 239 30.76 29.17 -2.56
N LEU A 240 31.48 29.69 -1.55
CA LEU A 240 31.92 31.09 -1.51
C LEU A 240 32.84 31.43 -2.71
N TRP A 241 33.75 30.54 -3.03
CA TRP A 241 34.64 30.70 -4.19
C TRP A 241 33.91 30.69 -5.53
N CYS A 242 32.84 29.86 -5.66
CA CYS A 242 32.05 29.80 -6.88
C CYS A 242 31.10 30.99 -7.05
N SER A 243 30.66 31.63 -5.96
CA SER A 243 29.71 32.76 -6.00
C SER A 243 30.23 33.96 -6.81
N PRO A 244 31.49 34.40 -6.65
CA PRO A 244 32.03 35.50 -7.46
C PRO A 244 32.11 35.18 -8.96
N CYS A 245 32.38 33.92 -9.30
CA CYS A 245 32.44 33.48 -10.69
C CYS A 245 31.08 33.51 -11.38
N LEU A 246 29.98 33.23 -10.63
CA LEU A 246 28.63 33.29 -11.13
C LEU A 246 28.14 34.73 -11.33
N VAL A 247 28.58 35.65 -10.49
CA VAL A 247 28.27 37.08 -10.60
C VAL A 247 28.99 37.70 -11.80
N SER A 248 30.26 37.37 -11.99
CA SER A 248 31.07 37.92 -13.12
C SER A 248 30.58 37.43 -14.49
N THR A 249 29.93 36.31 -14.57
CA THR A 249 29.37 35.79 -15.83
C THR A 249 27.92 36.25 -16.11
N GLY A 250 27.39 37.17 -15.32
CA GLY A 250 26.04 37.73 -15.51
C GLY A 250 24.90 36.73 -15.33
N ARG A 251 25.19 35.52 -14.87
CA ARG A 251 24.19 34.45 -14.69
C ARG A 251 23.46 34.49 -13.35
N CYS A 252 23.91 35.30 -12.40
CA CYS A 252 23.34 35.42 -11.07
C CYS A 252 22.31 36.55 -10.90
N GLN A 253 22.02 37.34 -11.92
CA GLN A 253 21.09 38.46 -11.82
C GLN A 253 19.61 38.09 -12.00
N ARG A 254 19.26 36.81 -12.02
CA ARG A 254 17.85 36.36 -12.10
C ARG A 254 17.58 35.12 -11.23
N LEU A 255 17.85 35.24 -9.96
CA LEU A 255 17.28 34.36 -8.95
C LEU A 255 16.20 35.12 -8.14
#